data_83a44991607c5b168675792d1163fc7c
#
_entry.id   83a44991607c5b168675792d1163fc7c
#
_cell.length_a   1.000
_cell.length_b   1.000
_cell.length_c   1.000
_cell.angle_alpha   90.00
_cell.angle_beta   90.00
_cell.angle_gamma   90.00
#
_symmetry.space_group_name_H-M   'P 1'
#
loop_
_entity.id
_entity.type
_entity.pdbx_description
1 polymer ?
#
loop_
_entity_poly.entity_id
_entity_poly.type
_entity_poly.pdbx_seq_one_letter_code
_entity_poly.pdbx_strand_id
1 'polypeptide(L)'
;MIPSLTGWQWLGPSSVRMGAAVTPYVEWLTTTAAQARQTATQITAAATGFEQAFAMTVPPPAIMANRAQVLSLIATNFFGQNTAAIAALETQYAEMWEQDATAMYDYAATSAAARTLTPFTSPQQDTNSAGLPAQSAEVSRATANAGAADGNWLGKL
;
A
#
# COMPACT_ATOMS: atom_id res chain seq x y z
N MET A 1 11.23 21.35 8.41
CA MET A 1 10.46 22.12 9.40
C MET A 1 11.06 22.07 10.82
N ILE A 2 11.33 20.90 11.42
CA ILE A 2 11.94 20.81 12.77
C ILE A 2 13.34 21.46 12.85
N PRO A 3 14.29 21.24 11.91
CA PRO A 3 15.60 21.88 11.96
C PRO A 3 15.56 23.39 11.88
N SER A 4 14.56 23.97 11.21
CA SER A 4 14.41 25.44 11.12
C SER A 4 13.89 26.06 12.42
N LEU A 5 13.10 25.32 13.20
CA LEU A 5 12.59 25.79 14.50
C LEU A 5 13.63 25.66 15.61
N THR A 6 14.42 24.56 15.62
CA THR A 6 15.36 24.26 16.71
C THR A 6 16.79 24.76 16.43
N GLY A 7 17.09 25.22 15.21
CA GLY A 7 18.45 25.59 14.81
C GLY A 7 18.88 27.02 15.16
N TRP A 8 17.98 28.00 15.04
CA TRP A 8 18.33 29.41 15.19
C TRP A 8 17.38 30.25 16.04
N GLN A 9 16.09 29.91 16.04
CA GLN A 9 15.06 30.75 16.68
C GLN A 9 14.69 30.24 18.08
N TRP A 10 14.88 28.95 18.37
CA TRP A 10 14.55 28.36 19.65
C TRP A 10 15.66 27.45 20.12
N LEU A 11 16.45 27.93 21.07
CA LEU A 11 17.59 27.25 21.65
C LEU A 11 17.32 26.88 23.12
N GLY A 12 18.02 25.85 23.60
CA GLY A 12 17.98 25.47 25.01
C GLY A 12 17.36 24.10 25.25
N PRO A 13 17.26 23.64 26.51
CA PRO A 13 16.86 22.29 26.87
C PRO A 13 15.46 21.92 26.40
N SER A 14 14.53 22.89 26.30
CA SER A 14 13.17 22.62 25.82
C SER A 14 13.11 22.35 24.32
N SER A 15 13.94 23.00 23.50
CA SER A 15 14.02 22.72 22.07
C SER A 15 14.61 21.33 21.79
N VAL A 16 15.62 20.93 22.57
CA VAL A 16 16.22 19.59 22.49
C VAL A 16 15.21 18.51 22.87
N ARG A 17 14.45 18.70 23.95
CA ARG A 17 13.39 17.76 24.37
C ARG A 17 12.28 17.65 23.34
N MET A 18 11.87 18.75 22.75
CA MET A 18 10.87 18.75 21.68
C MET A 18 11.39 18.00 20.45
N GLY A 19 12.63 18.25 20.02
CA GLY A 19 13.25 17.53 18.92
C GLY A 19 13.29 16.02 19.17
N ALA A 20 13.70 15.61 20.36
CA ALA A 20 13.72 14.20 20.75
C ALA A 20 12.32 13.57 20.78
N ALA A 21 11.31 14.28 21.27
CA ALA A 21 9.93 13.79 21.31
C ALA A 21 9.30 13.61 19.91
N VAL A 22 9.68 14.43 18.93
CA VAL A 22 9.13 14.39 17.57
C VAL A 22 9.87 13.42 16.66
N THR A 23 11.10 13.05 16.99
CA THR A 23 11.91 12.12 16.18
C THR A 23 11.18 10.81 15.84
N PRO A 24 10.59 10.06 16.79
CA PRO A 24 9.87 8.82 16.49
C PRO A 24 8.69 9.04 15.54
N TYR A 25 8.03 10.17 15.63
CA TYR A 25 6.92 10.52 14.72
C TYR A 25 7.41 10.76 13.29
N VAL A 26 8.54 11.44 13.11
CA VAL A 26 9.15 11.65 11.79
C VAL A 26 9.62 10.32 11.19
N GLU A 27 10.18 9.43 11.98
CA GLU A 27 10.56 8.08 11.55
C GLU A 27 9.34 7.27 11.13
N TRP A 28 8.25 7.33 11.90
CA TRP A 28 6.98 6.70 11.55
C TRP A 28 6.41 7.26 10.24
N LEU A 29 6.42 8.59 10.03
CA LEU A 29 5.99 9.21 8.77
C LEU A 29 6.83 8.72 7.58
N THR A 30 8.14 8.61 7.74
CA THR A 30 9.06 8.13 6.72
C THR A 30 8.76 6.68 6.34
N THR A 31 8.54 5.82 7.34
CA THR A 31 8.18 4.41 7.16
C THR A 31 6.83 4.29 6.47
N THR A 32 5.83 5.05 6.93
CA THR A 32 4.48 5.07 6.34
C THR A 32 4.51 5.52 4.89
N ALA A 33 5.31 6.54 4.57
CA ALA A 33 5.50 7.00 3.19
C ALA A 33 6.16 5.92 2.31
N ALA A 34 7.12 5.16 2.85
CA ALA A 34 7.74 4.04 2.13
C ALA A 34 6.73 2.91 1.86
N GLN A 35 5.91 2.55 2.85
CA GLN A 35 4.83 1.56 2.71
C GLN A 35 3.78 2.00 1.67
N ALA A 36 3.40 3.28 1.67
CA ALA A 36 2.48 3.83 0.68
C ALA A 36 3.04 3.73 -0.75
N ARG A 37 4.34 4.00 -0.94
CA ARG A 37 5.00 3.83 -2.25
C ARG A 37 5.04 2.35 -2.65
N GLN A 38 5.32 1.44 -1.73
CA GLN A 38 5.29 0.00 -1.99
C GLN A 38 3.89 -0.44 -2.43
N THR A 39 2.84 -0.01 -1.74
CA THR A 39 1.45 -0.29 -2.12
C THR A 39 1.14 0.23 -3.53
N ALA A 40 1.56 1.44 -3.87
CA ALA A 40 1.39 1.99 -5.22
C ALA A 40 2.10 1.13 -6.29
N THR A 41 3.31 0.66 -6.00
CA THR A 41 4.05 -0.26 -6.90
C THR A 41 3.29 -1.58 -7.09
N GLN A 42 2.73 -2.14 -6.03
CA GLN A 42 1.94 -3.38 -6.11
C GLN A 42 0.65 -3.20 -6.91
N ILE A 43 -0.04 -2.07 -6.76
CA ILE A 43 -1.21 -1.74 -7.58
C ILE A 43 -0.84 -1.64 -9.06
N THR A 44 0.29 -0.99 -9.38
CA THR A 44 0.78 -0.90 -10.76
C THR A 44 1.14 -2.29 -11.31
N ALA A 45 1.78 -3.15 -10.51
CA ALA A 45 2.07 -4.53 -10.89
C ALA A 45 0.79 -5.34 -11.17
N ALA A 46 -0.27 -5.15 -10.36
CA ALA A 46 -1.56 -5.79 -10.60
C ALA A 46 -2.20 -5.35 -11.93
N ALA A 47 -2.17 -4.04 -12.23
CA ALA A 47 -2.66 -3.51 -13.51
C ALA A 47 -1.87 -4.07 -14.70
N THR A 48 -0.55 -4.08 -14.60
CA THR A 48 0.33 -4.67 -15.64
C THR A 48 0.06 -6.16 -15.83
N GLY A 49 -0.15 -6.91 -14.73
CA GLY A 49 -0.51 -8.33 -14.80
C GLY A 49 -1.83 -8.57 -15.54
N PHE A 50 -2.82 -7.72 -15.31
CA PHE A 50 -4.10 -7.76 -16.05
C PHE A 50 -3.90 -7.49 -17.54
N GLU A 51 -3.16 -6.44 -17.89
CA GLU A 51 -2.89 -6.08 -19.29
C GLU A 51 -2.15 -7.19 -20.03
N GLN A 52 -1.18 -7.84 -19.37
CA GLN A 52 -0.45 -8.98 -19.92
C GLN A 52 -1.36 -10.18 -20.16
N ALA A 53 -2.18 -10.54 -19.18
CA ALA A 53 -3.13 -11.64 -19.32
C ALA A 53 -4.13 -11.38 -20.45
N PHE A 54 -4.66 -10.16 -20.54
CA PHE A 54 -5.56 -9.75 -21.60
C PHE A 54 -4.90 -9.86 -22.99
N ALA A 55 -3.64 -9.42 -23.11
CA ALA A 55 -2.89 -9.51 -24.38
C ALA A 55 -2.53 -10.94 -24.76
N MET A 56 -2.36 -11.84 -23.79
CA MET A 56 -2.03 -13.26 -24.01
C MET A 56 -3.27 -14.11 -24.32
N THR A 57 -4.46 -13.68 -23.90
CA THR A 57 -5.70 -14.40 -24.14
C THR A 57 -6.04 -14.42 -25.63
N VAL A 58 -6.45 -15.57 -26.15
CA VAL A 58 -6.83 -15.72 -27.56
C VAL A 58 -8.05 -14.86 -27.88
N PRO A 59 -7.98 -13.99 -28.90
CA PRO A 59 -9.12 -13.14 -29.25
C PRO A 59 -10.35 -13.98 -29.63
N PRO A 60 -11.55 -13.71 -29.11
CA PRO A 60 -12.77 -14.43 -29.42
C PRO A 60 -13.06 -14.61 -30.92
N PRO A 61 -12.78 -13.62 -31.82
CA PRO A 61 -12.94 -13.81 -33.25
C PRO A 61 -12.07 -14.93 -33.84
N ALA A 62 -10.86 -15.17 -33.30
CA ALA A 62 -9.99 -16.27 -33.75
C ALA A 62 -10.57 -17.64 -33.40
N ILE A 63 -11.13 -17.77 -32.18
CA ILE A 63 -11.84 -18.99 -31.75
C ILE A 63 -13.08 -19.21 -32.63
N MET A 64 -13.87 -18.18 -32.88
CA MET A 64 -15.06 -18.27 -33.73
C MET A 64 -14.70 -18.69 -35.16
N ALA A 65 -13.63 -18.14 -35.73
CA ALA A 65 -13.17 -18.50 -37.08
C ALA A 65 -12.74 -19.97 -37.15
N ASN A 66 -11.95 -20.45 -36.17
CA ASN A 66 -11.55 -21.85 -36.07
C ASN A 66 -12.78 -22.76 -36.00
N ARG A 67 -13.76 -22.49 -35.14
CA ARG A 67 -14.98 -23.30 -35.01
C ARG A 67 -15.83 -23.27 -36.28
N ALA A 68 -15.96 -22.15 -36.97
CA ALA A 68 -16.67 -22.05 -38.24
C ALA A 68 -16.01 -22.88 -39.35
N GLN A 69 -14.67 -22.89 -39.41
CA GLN A 69 -13.92 -23.71 -40.36
C GLN A 69 -14.13 -25.20 -40.10
N VAL A 70 -14.09 -25.64 -38.84
CA VAL A 70 -14.38 -27.06 -38.49
C VAL A 70 -15.75 -27.46 -38.98
N LEU A 71 -16.79 -26.67 -38.73
CA LEU A 71 -18.15 -26.95 -39.18
C LEU A 71 -18.24 -27.04 -40.72
N SER A 72 -17.58 -26.15 -41.45
CA SER A 72 -17.53 -26.18 -42.91
C SER A 72 -16.85 -27.45 -43.45
N LEU A 73 -15.72 -27.83 -42.83
CA LEU A 73 -15.00 -29.06 -43.22
C LEU A 73 -15.81 -30.34 -42.93
N ILE A 74 -16.52 -30.37 -41.80
CA ILE A 74 -17.41 -31.50 -41.45
C ILE A 74 -18.54 -31.61 -42.48
N ALA A 75 -19.18 -30.49 -42.81
CA ALA A 75 -20.30 -30.46 -43.76
C ALA A 75 -19.94 -30.97 -45.17
N THR A 76 -18.66 -30.91 -45.56
CA THR A 76 -18.15 -31.36 -46.88
C THR A 76 -17.33 -32.67 -46.80
N ASN A 77 -17.26 -33.35 -45.65
CA ASN A 77 -16.41 -34.54 -45.45
C ASN A 77 -17.08 -35.84 -45.83
N PHE A 78 -17.77 -35.90 -46.96
CA PHE A 78 -18.56 -37.08 -47.38
C PHE A 78 -17.73 -38.35 -47.60
N PHE A 79 -16.47 -38.22 -48.00
CA PHE A 79 -15.56 -39.32 -48.29
C PHE A 79 -14.34 -39.37 -47.34
N GLY A 80 -14.38 -38.59 -46.23
CA GLY A 80 -13.27 -38.54 -45.29
C GLY A 80 -12.08 -37.66 -45.73
N GLN A 81 -12.21 -36.93 -46.88
CA GLN A 81 -11.12 -36.16 -47.46
C GLN A 81 -10.67 -35.00 -46.57
N ASN A 82 -11.51 -34.50 -45.65
CA ASN A 82 -11.20 -33.40 -44.77
C ASN A 82 -10.74 -33.84 -43.37
N THR A 83 -10.64 -35.13 -43.08
CA THR A 83 -10.37 -35.64 -41.74
C THR A 83 -9.05 -35.08 -41.15
N ALA A 84 -7.98 -35.03 -41.95
CA ALA A 84 -6.72 -34.46 -41.51
C ALA A 84 -6.80 -32.96 -41.21
N ALA A 85 -7.55 -32.20 -42.01
CA ALA A 85 -7.74 -30.76 -41.80
C ALA A 85 -8.60 -30.49 -40.56
N ILE A 86 -9.63 -31.29 -40.30
CA ILE A 86 -10.45 -31.22 -39.09
C ILE A 86 -9.56 -31.48 -37.86
N ALA A 87 -8.73 -32.54 -37.89
CA ALA A 87 -7.83 -32.87 -36.80
C ALA A 87 -6.83 -31.72 -36.51
N ALA A 88 -6.29 -31.10 -37.56
CA ALA A 88 -5.40 -29.95 -37.41
C ALA A 88 -6.08 -28.74 -36.72
N LEU A 89 -7.34 -28.43 -37.09
CA LEU A 89 -8.11 -27.36 -36.46
C LEU A 89 -8.49 -27.69 -35.00
N GLU A 90 -8.76 -28.93 -34.67
CA GLU A 90 -8.99 -29.37 -33.30
C GLU A 90 -7.70 -29.26 -32.44
N THR A 91 -6.54 -29.58 -33.01
CA THR A 91 -5.25 -29.35 -32.35
C THR A 91 -5.02 -27.87 -32.11
N GLN A 92 -5.26 -27.03 -33.10
CA GLN A 92 -5.15 -25.58 -32.93
C GLN A 92 -6.09 -25.04 -31.84
N TYR A 93 -7.30 -25.59 -31.74
CA TYR A 93 -8.22 -25.19 -30.66
C TYR A 93 -7.73 -25.63 -29.28
N ALA A 94 -7.13 -26.79 -29.17
CA ALA A 94 -6.49 -27.25 -27.93
C ALA A 94 -5.31 -26.36 -27.53
N GLU A 95 -4.50 -25.93 -28.49
CA GLU A 95 -3.42 -24.97 -28.26
C GLU A 95 -3.95 -23.60 -27.76
N MET A 96 -5.09 -23.12 -28.30
CA MET A 96 -5.75 -21.90 -27.81
C MET A 96 -6.19 -22.04 -26.35
N TRP A 97 -6.73 -23.20 -25.97
CA TRP A 97 -7.10 -23.51 -24.58
C TRP A 97 -5.88 -23.51 -23.64
N GLU A 98 -4.78 -24.11 -24.07
CA GLU A 98 -3.54 -24.14 -23.30
C GLU A 98 -2.97 -22.72 -23.11
N GLN A 99 -3.01 -21.90 -24.16
CA GLN A 99 -2.60 -20.50 -24.10
C GLN A 99 -3.44 -19.71 -23.09
N ASP A 100 -4.77 -19.82 -23.16
CA ASP A 100 -5.68 -19.12 -22.25
C ASP A 100 -5.50 -19.59 -20.81
N ALA A 101 -5.34 -20.90 -20.58
CA ALA A 101 -5.08 -21.45 -19.27
C ALA A 101 -3.77 -20.92 -18.69
N THR A 102 -2.70 -20.87 -19.48
CA THR A 102 -1.41 -20.31 -19.07
C THR A 102 -1.54 -18.83 -18.70
N ALA A 103 -2.19 -18.04 -19.54
CA ALA A 103 -2.43 -16.61 -19.27
C ALA A 103 -3.17 -16.40 -17.95
N MET A 104 -4.17 -17.22 -17.65
CA MET A 104 -4.96 -17.13 -16.42
C MET A 104 -4.20 -17.59 -15.17
N TYR A 105 -3.35 -18.63 -15.28
CA TYR A 105 -2.50 -19.06 -14.17
C TYR A 105 -1.44 -18.00 -13.82
N ASP A 106 -0.81 -17.40 -14.83
CA ASP A 106 0.16 -16.31 -14.64
C ASP A 106 -0.50 -15.07 -14.01
N TYR A 107 -1.70 -14.74 -14.48
CA TYR A 107 -2.49 -13.68 -13.88
C TYR A 107 -2.85 -13.96 -12.42
N ALA A 108 -3.26 -15.19 -12.11
CA ALA A 108 -3.59 -15.57 -10.74
C ALA A 108 -2.37 -15.46 -9.81
N ALA A 109 -1.18 -15.89 -10.27
CA ALA A 109 0.07 -15.78 -9.50
C ALA A 109 0.47 -14.32 -9.27
N THR A 110 0.44 -13.48 -10.32
CA THR A 110 0.76 -12.05 -10.25
C THR A 110 -0.21 -11.30 -9.33
N SER A 111 -1.51 -11.59 -9.45
CA SER A 111 -2.55 -10.99 -8.61
C SER A 111 -2.42 -11.41 -7.15
N ALA A 112 -2.04 -12.65 -6.87
CA ALA A 112 -1.79 -13.13 -5.51
C ALA A 112 -0.61 -12.39 -4.87
N ALA A 113 0.48 -12.19 -5.59
CA ALA A 113 1.65 -11.44 -5.13
C ALA A 113 1.30 -9.96 -4.85
N ALA A 114 0.53 -9.33 -5.74
CA ALA A 114 0.12 -7.92 -5.62
C ALA A 114 -0.80 -7.65 -4.41
N ARG A 115 -1.51 -8.65 -3.90
CA ARG A 115 -2.39 -8.54 -2.72
C ARG A 115 -1.65 -8.65 -1.39
N THR A 116 -0.38 -9.00 -1.38
CA THR A 116 0.42 -9.15 -0.15
C THR A 116 0.86 -7.77 0.33
N LEU A 117 -0.05 -7.06 1.01
CA LEU A 117 0.19 -5.72 1.53
C LEU A 117 0.69 -5.77 2.98
N THR A 118 1.67 -4.94 3.31
CA THR A 118 2.11 -4.72 4.69
C THR A 118 1.13 -3.78 5.38
N PRO A 119 0.51 -4.17 6.52
CA PRO A 119 -0.40 -3.30 7.25
C PRO A 119 0.30 -2.03 7.75
N PHE A 120 -0.41 -0.90 7.75
CA PHE A 120 0.07 0.31 8.40
C PHE A 120 0.01 0.17 9.92
N THR A 121 1.03 0.69 10.60
CA THR A 121 1.08 0.75 12.06
C THR A 121 0.74 2.17 12.53
N SER A 122 0.06 2.27 13.68
CA SER A 122 -0.18 3.57 14.31
C SER A 122 1.13 4.20 14.79
N PRO A 123 1.23 5.54 14.83
CA PRO A 123 2.37 6.22 15.41
C PRO A 123 2.48 5.91 16.91
N GLN A 124 3.69 6.00 17.45
CA GLN A 124 3.86 6.01 18.89
C GLN A 124 3.28 7.30 19.49
N GLN A 125 2.81 7.20 20.74
CA GLN A 125 2.33 8.37 21.46
C GLN A 125 3.52 9.26 21.82
N ASP A 126 3.55 10.47 21.30
CA ASP A 126 4.59 11.48 21.51
C ASP A 126 4.20 12.53 22.56
N THR A 127 2.95 12.47 23.06
CA THR A 127 2.42 13.35 24.10
C THR A 127 2.37 12.64 25.44
N ASN A 128 2.73 13.36 26.50
CA ASN A 128 2.63 12.89 27.88
C ASN A 128 1.23 13.18 28.43
N SER A 129 0.39 12.15 28.56
CA SER A 129 -0.97 12.28 29.13
C SER A 129 -0.98 12.81 30.58
N ALA A 130 0.10 12.56 31.35
CA ALA A 130 0.27 13.07 32.70
C ALA A 130 0.82 14.52 32.74
N GLY A 131 1.15 15.13 31.60
CA GLY A 131 1.75 16.44 31.53
C GLY A 131 0.82 17.57 32.01
N LEU A 132 -0.46 17.51 31.66
CA LEU A 132 -1.45 18.51 32.09
C LEU A 132 -1.69 18.47 33.62
N PRO A 133 -1.93 17.31 34.27
CA PRO A 133 -2.01 17.24 35.72
C PRO A 133 -0.74 17.69 36.42
N ALA A 134 0.44 17.33 35.91
CA ALA A 134 1.71 17.75 36.46
C ALA A 134 1.88 19.26 36.37
N GLN A 135 1.56 19.86 35.23
CA GLN A 135 1.61 21.33 35.05
C GLN A 135 0.66 22.05 36.03
N SER A 136 -0.57 21.61 36.19
CA SER A 136 -1.51 22.20 37.13
C SER A 136 -1.04 22.11 38.58
N ALA A 137 -0.42 20.97 38.95
CA ALA A 137 0.18 20.82 40.27
C ALA A 137 1.36 21.77 40.51
N GLU A 138 2.23 21.99 39.52
CA GLU A 138 3.35 22.94 39.64
C GLU A 138 2.87 24.40 39.67
N VAL A 139 1.86 24.75 38.89
CA VAL A 139 1.23 26.08 38.96
C VAL A 139 0.63 26.34 40.35
N SER A 140 -0.09 25.35 40.91
CA SER A 140 -0.66 25.45 42.27
C SER A 140 0.42 25.62 43.34
N ARG A 141 1.54 24.89 43.24
CA ARG A 141 2.70 25.05 44.16
C ARG A 141 3.33 26.44 44.05
N ALA A 142 3.53 26.91 42.82
CA ALA A 142 4.10 28.24 42.58
C ALA A 142 3.22 29.33 43.16
N THR A 143 1.90 29.26 43.01
CA THR A 143 0.94 30.19 43.57
C THR A 143 0.91 30.15 45.09
N ALA A 144 0.96 28.95 45.68
CA ALA A 144 1.01 28.81 47.15
C ALA A 144 2.31 29.40 47.74
N ASN A 145 3.45 29.18 47.08
CA ASN A 145 4.74 29.72 47.49
C ASN A 145 4.77 31.26 47.39
N ALA A 146 4.19 31.84 46.32
CA ALA A 146 4.04 33.30 46.18
C ALA A 146 3.20 33.89 47.31
N GLY A 147 2.06 33.31 47.61
CA GLY A 147 1.19 33.73 48.72
C GLY A 147 1.88 33.62 50.10
N ALA A 148 2.70 32.61 50.32
CA ALA A 148 3.48 32.48 51.57
C ALA A 148 4.60 33.53 51.68
N ALA A 149 5.22 33.92 50.54
CA ALA A 149 6.23 34.96 50.51
C ALA A 149 5.63 36.36 50.82
N ASP A 150 4.44 36.65 50.27
CA ASP A 150 3.72 37.91 50.52
C ASP A 150 3.21 37.99 51.96
N GLY A 151 2.83 36.89 52.61
CA GLY A 151 2.41 36.86 54.02
C GLY A 151 3.56 37.10 55.01
N ASN A 152 4.81 36.75 54.63
CA ASN A 152 5.96 36.82 55.54
C ASN A 152 6.54 38.26 55.69
N TRP A 153 6.29 39.18 54.75
CA TRP A 153 6.74 40.58 54.90
C TRP A 153 5.83 41.38 55.84
N LEU A 154 4.53 41.05 55.91
CA LEU A 154 3.58 41.70 56.81
C LEU A 154 3.83 41.37 58.29
N GLY A 155 4.48 40.25 58.60
CA GLY A 155 4.85 39.85 59.97
C GLY A 155 6.12 40.52 60.50
N LYS A 156 6.79 41.38 59.75
CA LYS A 156 8.02 42.08 60.12
C LYS A 156 7.82 43.60 60.38
N LEU A 157 6.61 44.07 60.38
CA LEU A 157 6.21 45.41 60.80
C LEU A 157 5.69 45.38 62.22
#